data_7f3d0447d79fff227a81b53ed417b133
#
_entry.id   7f3d0447d79fff227a81b53ed417b133
#
_cell.length_a   1.000
_cell.length_b   1.000
_cell.length_c   1.000
_cell.angle_alpha   90.00
_cell.angle_beta   90.00
_cell.angle_gamma   90.00
#
_symmetry.space_group_name_H-M   'P 1'
#
loop_
_entity.id
_entity.type
_entity.pdbx_description
1 polymer ?
#
loop_
_entity_poly.entity_id
_entity_poly.type
_entity_poly.pdbx_seq_one_letter_code
_entity_poly.pdbx_strand_id
1 'polypeptide(L)'
;MNRTNSILTVSVALAVLALAGCITTTPATSVHQPMTVRPIEPPSTRVANGAIYQAAYGRPLFEDRRARTLGDTLTINIIENTSADKKSNTTTNRSSDNNLAVPNVTGLPGKSFMGAGLSATTDMKFSGDGETASNNVFTGTITVTVIDVFANGNLLVSGEKQVGINHGSEFIRFSGVVNPNNISSANSVNSVQVADARVEYRGSGQIENAQNMGWLSRFFLNVLPF
;
A
#
# COMPACT_ATOMS: atom_id res chain seq x y z
N MET A 1 0.07 38.82 -38.10
CA MET A 1 0.35 37.38 -38.21
C MET A 1 0.95 36.74 -36.92
N ASN A 2 1.23 37.50 -35.82
CA ASN A 2 1.90 36.97 -34.62
C ASN A 2 1.00 36.62 -33.43
N ARG A 3 -0.26 37.07 -33.39
CA ARG A 3 -1.14 36.80 -32.25
C ARG A 3 -1.74 35.37 -32.26
N THR A 4 -2.06 34.83 -33.42
CA THR A 4 -2.60 33.48 -33.58
C THR A 4 -1.56 32.41 -33.25
N ASN A 5 -0.30 32.61 -33.61
CA ASN A 5 0.79 31.67 -33.25
C ASN A 5 1.09 31.67 -31.75
N SER A 6 0.97 32.83 -31.08
CA SER A 6 1.16 32.91 -29.63
C SER A 6 0.07 32.21 -28.85
N ILE A 7 -1.18 32.26 -29.29
CA ILE A 7 -2.29 31.54 -28.65
C ILE A 7 -2.14 30.03 -28.85
N LEU A 8 -1.72 29.61 -30.03
CA LEU A 8 -1.48 28.19 -30.33
C LEU A 8 -0.34 27.62 -29.48
N THR A 9 0.76 28.37 -29.31
CA THR A 9 1.89 27.92 -28.47
C THR A 9 1.53 27.85 -26.99
N VAL A 10 0.72 28.78 -26.48
CA VAL A 10 0.26 28.75 -25.08
C VAL A 10 -0.71 27.59 -24.84
N SER A 11 -1.61 27.29 -25.78
CA SER A 11 -2.53 26.15 -25.62
C SER A 11 -1.81 24.80 -25.68
N VAL A 12 -0.80 24.67 -26.54
CA VAL A 12 0.04 23.45 -26.59
C VAL A 12 0.86 23.30 -25.32
N ALA A 13 1.44 24.37 -24.78
CA ALA A 13 2.18 24.33 -23.53
C ALA A 13 1.29 23.96 -22.35
N LEU A 14 0.06 24.48 -22.29
CA LEU A 14 -0.91 24.14 -21.26
C LEU A 14 -1.35 22.67 -21.34
N ALA A 15 -1.53 22.13 -22.55
CA ALA A 15 -1.86 20.72 -22.77
C ALA A 15 -0.71 19.80 -22.37
N VAL A 16 0.55 20.17 -22.63
CA VAL A 16 1.73 19.39 -22.20
C VAL A 16 1.90 19.42 -20.68
N LEU A 17 1.63 20.56 -20.02
CA LEU A 17 1.64 20.63 -18.56
C LEU A 17 0.54 19.75 -17.93
N ALA A 18 -0.62 19.67 -18.55
CA ALA A 18 -1.72 18.81 -18.04
C ALA A 18 -1.41 17.31 -18.15
N LEU A 19 -0.57 16.89 -19.09
CA LEU A 19 -0.14 15.50 -19.23
C LEU A 19 0.93 15.08 -18.22
N ALA A 20 1.67 16.03 -17.63
CA ALA A 20 2.74 15.73 -16.68
C ALA A 20 2.24 15.35 -15.26
N GLY A 21 0.94 15.42 -14.99
CA GLY A 21 0.35 15.27 -13.65
C GLY A 21 0.15 13.84 -13.12
N CYS A 22 0.49 12.79 -13.87
CA CYS A 22 0.28 11.41 -13.41
C CYS A 22 1.58 10.78 -12.90
N ILE A 23 2.12 11.28 -11.79
CA ILE A 23 3.13 10.53 -11.03
C ILE A 23 2.35 9.54 -10.17
N THR A 24 2.33 8.27 -10.57
CA THR A 24 1.90 7.18 -9.71
C THR A 24 2.97 6.98 -8.64
N THR A 25 2.76 7.54 -7.46
CA THR A 25 3.61 7.24 -6.30
C THR A 25 3.36 5.79 -5.91
N THR A 26 4.38 4.93 -6.06
CA THR A 26 4.32 3.59 -5.49
C THR A 26 4.12 3.73 -3.98
N PRO A 27 3.12 3.05 -3.39
CA PRO A 27 2.90 3.15 -1.97
C PRO A 27 4.16 2.70 -1.22
N ALA A 28 4.56 3.46 -0.20
CA ALA A 28 5.68 3.12 0.66
C ALA A 28 5.46 1.75 1.30
N THR A 29 6.55 1.02 1.58
CA THR A 29 6.47 -0.25 2.30
C THR A 29 5.87 -0.07 3.68
N SER A 30 5.03 -1.01 4.11
CA SER A 30 4.42 -1.01 5.44
C SER A 30 5.29 -1.65 6.51
N VAL A 31 6.34 -2.38 6.11
CA VAL A 31 7.22 -3.09 7.04
C VAL A 31 8.26 -2.16 7.68
N HIS A 32 8.72 -2.55 8.87
CA HIS A 32 9.75 -1.80 9.60
C HIS A 32 11.08 -1.79 8.85
N GLN A 33 11.73 -0.64 8.85
CA GLN A 33 13.04 -0.42 8.24
C GLN A 33 14.11 -0.20 9.34
N PRO A 34 15.37 -0.58 9.10
CA PRO A 34 15.93 -1.26 7.93
C PRO A 34 15.53 -2.74 7.89
N MET A 35 15.59 -3.41 6.74
CA MET A 35 15.23 -4.83 6.62
C MET A 35 16.35 -5.78 7.07
N THR A 36 17.54 -5.28 7.27
CA THR A 36 18.70 -6.04 7.78
C THR A 36 19.65 -5.10 8.50
N VAL A 37 20.31 -5.62 9.53
CA VAL A 37 21.28 -4.90 10.35
C VAL A 37 22.51 -5.79 10.58
N ARG A 38 23.70 -5.19 10.62
CA ARG A 38 24.91 -5.92 10.98
C ARG A 38 24.93 -6.20 12.49
N PRO A 39 25.38 -7.38 12.91
CA PRO A 39 25.62 -7.66 14.31
C PRO A 39 26.56 -6.60 14.92
N ILE A 40 26.33 -6.27 16.18
CA ILE A 40 27.24 -5.40 16.93
C ILE A 40 28.56 -6.17 17.10
N GLU A 41 29.66 -5.60 16.59
CA GLU A 41 30.98 -6.16 16.83
C GLU A 41 31.32 -6.02 18.35
N PRO A 42 31.71 -7.12 19.01
CA PRO A 42 32.16 -7.01 20.36
C PRO A 42 33.42 -6.10 20.44
N PRO A 43 33.59 -5.32 21.50
CA PRO A 43 34.71 -4.40 21.63
C PRO A 43 36.04 -5.13 21.39
N SER A 44 36.87 -4.59 20.51
CA SER A 44 38.13 -5.20 20.07
C SER A 44 39.17 -5.33 21.21
N THR A 45 39.02 -4.56 22.27
CA THR A 45 39.87 -4.61 23.45
C THR A 45 39.30 -5.55 24.49
N ARG A 46 39.95 -6.70 24.63
CA ARG A 46 39.71 -7.58 25.79
C ARG A 46 40.20 -6.84 27.05
N VAL A 47 39.29 -6.62 28.00
CA VAL A 47 39.66 -6.07 29.28
C VAL A 47 40.52 -7.09 29.97
N ALA A 48 41.80 -6.78 30.15
CA ALA A 48 42.77 -7.65 30.89
C ALA A 48 42.50 -7.56 32.41
N ASN A 49 41.43 -8.23 32.84
CA ASN A 49 41.05 -8.30 34.28
C ASN A 49 41.47 -9.63 34.94
N GLY A 50 42.28 -10.44 34.26
CA GLY A 50 42.73 -11.75 34.74
C GLY A 50 41.67 -12.85 34.71
N ALA A 51 40.44 -12.58 34.30
CA ALA A 51 39.39 -13.59 34.20
C ALA A 51 39.48 -14.33 32.85
N ILE A 52 39.44 -15.66 32.90
CA ILE A 52 39.35 -16.52 31.72
C ILE A 52 37.97 -16.37 31.05
N TYR A 53 36.91 -16.19 31.83
CA TYR A 53 35.55 -15.98 31.36
C TYR A 53 35.25 -14.50 31.18
N GLN A 54 34.85 -14.13 29.99
CA GLN A 54 34.36 -12.79 29.66
C GLN A 54 32.93 -12.89 29.13
N ALA A 55 31.97 -12.33 29.84
CA ALA A 55 30.55 -12.43 29.50
C ALA A 55 30.20 -11.90 28.08
N ALA A 56 30.95 -10.89 27.61
CA ALA A 56 30.79 -10.33 26.25
C ALA A 56 31.20 -11.30 25.12
N TYR A 57 32.00 -12.33 25.41
CA TYR A 57 32.51 -13.30 24.44
C TYR A 57 32.10 -14.75 24.81
N GLY A 58 31.52 -14.95 26.00
CA GLY A 58 31.06 -16.25 26.43
C GLY A 58 29.80 -16.69 25.73
N ARG A 59 29.85 -17.77 24.94
CA ARG A 59 28.66 -18.44 24.46
C ARG A 59 28.28 -19.55 25.43
N PRO A 60 27.01 -19.60 25.89
CA PRO A 60 26.54 -20.72 26.70
C PRO A 60 26.64 -22.03 25.90
N LEU A 61 27.33 -23.02 26.45
CA LEU A 61 27.55 -24.30 25.76
C LEU A 61 26.32 -25.21 25.75
N PHE A 62 25.37 -24.97 26.65
CA PHE A 62 24.18 -25.80 26.86
C PHE A 62 22.87 -25.09 26.53
N GLU A 63 22.94 -23.95 25.86
CA GLU A 63 21.77 -23.17 25.49
C GLU A 63 21.44 -23.34 24.00
N ASP A 64 20.14 -23.52 23.71
CA ASP A 64 19.65 -23.55 22.32
C ASP A 64 20.02 -22.27 21.59
N ARG A 65 20.42 -22.42 20.34
CA ARG A 65 20.73 -21.28 19.45
C ARG A 65 19.44 -20.59 19.02
N ARG A 66 18.94 -19.70 19.85
CA ARG A 66 17.79 -18.84 19.51
C ARG A 66 18.28 -17.42 19.27
N ALA A 67 17.62 -16.72 18.35
CA ALA A 67 17.90 -15.30 18.14
C ALA A 67 17.62 -14.50 19.41
N ARG A 68 18.56 -13.63 19.82
CA ARG A 68 18.47 -12.79 21.02
C ARG A 68 19.10 -11.42 20.87
N THR A 69 20.04 -11.30 19.96
CA THR A 69 20.84 -10.09 19.79
C THR A 69 20.60 -9.45 18.44
N LEU A 70 20.91 -8.17 18.37
CA LEU A 70 20.82 -7.41 17.13
C LEU A 70 21.69 -8.06 16.05
N GLY A 71 21.12 -8.26 14.87
CA GLY A 71 21.77 -8.92 13.74
C GLY A 71 21.59 -10.44 13.71
N ASP A 72 21.00 -11.05 14.75
CA ASP A 72 20.63 -12.47 14.68
C ASP A 72 19.52 -12.69 13.68
N THR A 73 19.46 -13.91 13.14
CA THR A 73 18.41 -14.30 12.18
C THR A 73 17.51 -15.35 12.79
N LEU A 74 16.22 -15.30 12.44
CA LEU A 74 15.25 -16.36 12.78
C LEU A 74 14.29 -16.59 11.62
N THR A 75 13.63 -17.74 11.62
CA THR A 75 12.68 -18.13 10.60
C THR A 75 11.26 -17.86 11.06
N ILE A 76 10.47 -17.15 10.25
CA ILE A 76 9.04 -16.96 10.47
C ILE A 76 8.28 -17.92 9.57
N ASN A 77 7.42 -18.74 10.17
CA ASN A 77 6.44 -19.55 9.48
C ASN A 77 5.18 -18.72 9.31
N ILE A 78 4.92 -18.24 8.09
CA ILE A 78 3.75 -17.42 7.80
C ILE A 78 2.57 -18.36 7.56
N ILE A 79 1.52 -18.20 8.37
CA ILE A 79 0.25 -18.93 8.28
C ILE A 79 -0.84 -17.91 8.53
N GLU A 80 -1.28 -17.25 7.45
CA GLU A 80 -2.31 -16.21 7.51
C GLU A 80 -3.55 -16.69 6.77
N ASN A 81 -4.67 -16.65 7.45
CA ASN A 81 -5.99 -16.95 6.89
C ASN A 81 -6.90 -15.77 7.23
N THR A 82 -7.15 -14.92 6.26
CA THR A 82 -7.98 -13.73 6.44
C THR A 82 -9.24 -13.87 5.61
N SER A 83 -10.38 -13.87 6.27
CA SER A 83 -11.71 -13.81 5.66
C SER A 83 -12.31 -12.43 5.95
N ALA A 84 -12.68 -11.70 4.92
CA ALA A 84 -13.31 -10.39 5.05
C ALA A 84 -14.57 -10.34 4.19
N ASP A 85 -15.71 -10.17 4.83
CA ASP A 85 -16.98 -9.92 4.19
C ASP A 85 -17.32 -8.44 4.32
N LYS A 86 -17.33 -7.72 3.20
CA LYS A 86 -17.70 -6.30 3.16
C LYS A 86 -19.02 -6.12 2.45
N LYS A 87 -20.02 -5.65 3.18
CA LYS A 87 -21.32 -5.25 2.65
C LYS A 87 -21.44 -3.74 2.68
N SER A 88 -21.67 -3.11 1.55
CA SER A 88 -21.84 -1.67 1.42
C SER A 88 -23.15 -1.37 0.71
N ASN A 89 -24.08 -0.72 1.42
CA ASN A 89 -25.32 -0.24 0.86
C ASN A 89 -25.22 1.28 0.75
N THR A 90 -25.26 1.80 -0.47
CA THR A 90 -25.25 3.25 -0.69
C THR A 90 -26.55 3.66 -1.36
N THR A 91 -27.33 4.50 -0.67
CA THR A 91 -28.54 5.11 -1.24
C THR A 91 -28.29 6.60 -1.39
N THR A 92 -28.26 7.09 -2.62
CA THR A 92 -28.13 8.51 -2.90
C THR A 92 -29.41 9.01 -3.54
N ASN A 93 -30.12 9.90 -2.86
CA ASN A 93 -31.27 10.59 -3.39
C ASN A 93 -30.83 12.02 -3.79
N ARG A 94 -30.93 12.34 -5.05
CA ARG A 94 -30.65 13.68 -5.56
C ARG A 94 -31.90 14.22 -6.28
N SER A 95 -32.51 15.23 -5.72
CA SER A 95 -33.55 16.01 -6.38
C SER A 95 -32.93 17.34 -6.84
N SER A 96 -33.09 17.66 -8.11
CA SER A 96 -32.62 18.94 -8.66
C SER A 96 -33.79 19.60 -9.39
N ASP A 97 -34.27 20.73 -8.85
CA ASP A 97 -35.26 21.57 -9.47
C ASP A 97 -34.55 22.70 -10.25
N ASN A 98 -34.49 22.58 -11.54
CA ASN A 98 -33.94 23.61 -12.41
C ASN A 98 -35.09 24.39 -13.04
N ASN A 99 -35.41 25.56 -12.51
CA ASN A 99 -36.29 26.53 -13.09
C ASN A 99 -35.50 27.52 -13.96
N LEU A 100 -35.43 27.29 -15.24
CA LEU A 100 -34.86 28.25 -16.19
C LEU A 100 -36.00 29.19 -16.67
N ALA A 101 -36.08 30.36 -16.07
CA ALA A 101 -36.90 31.44 -16.58
C ALA A 101 -36.12 32.12 -17.72
N VAL A 102 -36.54 31.93 -18.96
CA VAL A 102 -36.00 32.69 -20.09
C VAL A 102 -36.62 34.11 -20.07
N PRO A 103 -35.82 35.16 -19.83
CA PRO A 103 -36.35 36.53 -19.85
C PRO A 103 -36.84 36.86 -21.26
N ASN A 104 -37.98 37.55 -21.32
CA ASN A 104 -38.61 38.00 -22.57
C ASN A 104 -37.68 38.96 -23.31
N VAL A 105 -37.02 38.51 -24.36
CA VAL A 105 -36.16 39.36 -25.19
C VAL A 105 -37.05 39.98 -26.28
N THR A 106 -37.59 41.18 -26.03
CA THR A 106 -38.24 42.03 -26.99
C THR A 106 -37.19 42.69 -27.89
N GLY A 107 -37.06 42.29 -29.16
CA GLY A 107 -36.19 43.00 -30.07
C GLY A 107 -35.69 42.27 -31.32
N LEU A 108 -36.16 41.04 -31.62
CA LEU A 108 -35.87 40.41 -32.93
C LEU A 108 -37.11 40.46 -33.83
N PRO A 109 -36.99 40.94 -35.09
CA PRO A 109 -38.06 40.91 -36.01
C PRO A 109 -38.30 39.50 -36.57
N GLY A 110 -39.46 38.93 -36.23
CA GLY A 110 -39.88 37.63 -36.73
C GLY A 110 -40.15 36.59 -35.67
N LYS A 111 -41.38 36.57 -35.13
CA LYS A 111 -42.01 35.59 -34.23
C LYS A 111 -41.51 35.60 -32.77
N SER A 112 -42.35 36.16 -31.95
CA SER A 112 -42.31 36.13 -30.49
C SER A 112 -42.16 34.70 -29.98
N PHE A 113 -41.02 34.43 -29.37
CA PHE A 113 -40.86 33.33 -28.44
C PHE A 113 -41.52 33.77 -27.13
N MET A 114 -42.82 33.55 -27.04
CA MET A 114 -43.56 33.78 -25.79
C MET A 114 -43.08 32.75 -24.78
N GLY A 115 -42.42 33.21 -23.72
CA GLY A 115 -42.28 32.61 -22.39
C GLY A 115 -42.49 31.10 -22.27
N ALA A 116 -41.62 30.30 -22.87
CA ALA A 116 -41.57 28.88 -22.52
C ALA A 116 -40.73 28.72 -21.25
N GLY A 117 -41.39 28.66 -20.12
CA GLY A 117 -40.76 28.20 -18.88
C GLY A 117 -40.42 26.72 -19.02
N LEU A 118 -39.16 26.40 -19.19
CA LEU A 118 -38.70 25.03 -19.17
C LEU A 118 -38.43 24.67 -17.69
N SER A 119 -39.38 24.00 -17.06
CA SER A 119 -39.19 23.38 -15.76
C SER A 119 -38.77 21.92 -15.98
N ALA A 120 -37.54 21.61 -15.68
CA ALA A 120 -37.05 20.25 -15.68
C ALA A 120 -36.83 19.82 -14.21
N THR A 121 -37.72 18.97 -13.71
CA THR A 121 -37.52 18.30 -12.45
C THR A 121 -36.85 16.96 -12.72
N THR A 122 -35.62 16.78 -12.25
CA THR A 122 -34.89 15.53 -12.38
C THR A 122 -34.76 14.89 -11.02
N ASP A 123 -35.50 13.81 -10.80
CA ASP A 123 -35.35 12.95 -9.65
C ASP A 123 -34.44 11.80 -10.00
N MET A 124 -33.22 11.79 -9.48
CA MET A 124 -32.27 10.71 -9.65
C MET A 124 -32.16 9.93 -8.34
N LYS A 125 -32.67 8.73 -8.32
CA LYS A 125 -32.52 7.79 -7.21
C LYS A 125 -31.52 6.72 -7.62
N PHE A 126 -30.35 6.77 -7.01
CA PHE A 126 -29.31 5.75 -7.17
C PHE A 126 -29.28 4.87 -5.93
N SER A 127 -29.49 3.56 -6.09
CA SER A 127 -29.25 2.56 -5.05
C SER A 127 -28.19 1.59 -5.57
N GLY A 128 -27.05 1.56 -4.90
CA GLY A 128 -25.97 0.62 -5.19
C GLY A 128 -25.79 -0.33 -4.01
N ASP A 129 -26.03 -1.62 -4.25
CA ASP A 129 -25.73 -2.69 -3.31
C ASP A 129 -24.43 -3.36 -3.78
N GLY A 130 -23.39 -3.26 -2.94
CA GLY A 130 -22.10 -3.91 -3.18
C GLY A 130 -21.82 -4.94 -2.09
N GLU A 131 -21.66 -6.20 -2.48
CA GLU A 131 -21.18 -7.25 -1.59
C GLU A 131 -19.87 -7.80 -2.13
N THR A 132 -18.83 -7.77 -1.30
CA THR A 132 -17.51 -8.30 -1.66
C THR A 132 -17.06 -9.24 -0.56
N ALA A 133 -16.91 -10.52 -0.90
CA ALA A 133 -16.29 -11.52 -0.06
C ALA A 133 -14.84 -11.73 -0.54
N SER A 134 -13.88 -11.64 0.36
CA SER A 134 -12.47 -11.89 0.07
C SER A 134 -11.91 -12.88 1.07
N ASN A 135 -11.43 -14.02 0.56
CA ASN A 135 -10.71 -15.03 1.32
C ASN A 135 -9.26 -15.08 0.85
N ASN A 136 -8.35 -14.68 1.73
CA ASN A 136 -6.93 -14.73 1.45
C ASN A 136 -6.25 -15.74 2.38
N VAL A 137 -5.62 -16.73 1.79
CA VAL A 137 -4.75 -17.68 2.50
C VAL A 137 -3.33 -17.46 2.02
N PHE A 138 -2.45 -17.10 2.94
CA PHE A 138 -1.04 -16.92 2.65
C PHE A 138 -0.21 -17.83 3.56
N THR A 139 0.55 -18.76 2.95
CA THR A 139 1.43 -19.68 3.66
C THR A 139 2.82 -19.63 3.07
N GLY A 140 3.84 -19.59 3.92
CA GLY A 140 5.22 -19.54 3.47
C GLY A 140 6.21 -19.47 4.62
N THR A 141 7.49 -19.44 4.28
CA THR A 141 8.57 -19.27 5.24
C THR A 141 9.50 -18.16 4.80
N ILE A 142 9.85 -17.30 5.74
CA ILE A 142 10.82 -16.22 5.51
C ILE A 142 11.81 -16.16 6.66
N THR A 143 13.09 -15.98 6.36
CA THR A 143 14.11 -15.68 7.36
C THR A 143 14.24 -14.18 7.48
N VAL A 144 14.15 -13.69 8.72
CA VAL A 144 14.22 -12.28 9.09
C VAL A 144 15.41 -12.03 9.99
N THR A 145 15.82 -10.76 10.08
CA THR A 145 16.92 -10.31 10.94
C THR A 145 16.36 -9.49 12.09
N VAL A 146 16.93 -9.65 13.28
CA VAL A 146 16.67 -8.81 14.45
C VAL A 146 17.27 -7.43 14.19
N ILE A 147 16.44 -6.43 14.03
CA ILE A 147 16.86 -5.05 13.72
C ILE A 147 16.89 -4.15 14.95
N ASP A 148 16.23 -4.56 16.03
CA ASP A 148 16.26 -3.88 17.32
C ASP A 148 15.88 -4.83 18.45
N VAL A 149 16.32 -4.52 19.67
CA VAL A 149 16.00 -5.26 20.90
C VAL A 149 15.43 -4.28 21.91
N PHE A 150 14.15 -4.47 22.26
CA PHE A 150 13.46 -3.59 23.19
C PHE A 150 13.95 -3.79 24.64
N ALA A 151 13.73 -2.78 25.48
CA ALA A 151 14.13 -2.83 26.89
C ALA A 151 13.51 -4.00 27.68
N ASN A 152 12.36 -4.52 27.24
CA ASN A 152 11.71 -5.70 27.83
C ASN A 152 12.25 -7.03 27.27
N GLY A 153 13.24 -6.99 26.39
CA GLY A 153 13.84 -8.16 25.74
C GLY A 153 13.12 -8.66 24.48
N ASN A 154 12.02 -8.04 24.07
CA ASN A 154 11.38 -8.38 22.80
C ASN A 154 12.23 -7.95 21.60
N LEU A 155 12.14 -8.71 20.53
CA LEU A 155 12.95 -8.54 19.32
C LEU A 155 12.10 -7.90 18.22
N LEU A 156 12.51 -6.75 17.72
CA LEU A 156 11.95 -6.21 16.48
C LEU A 156 12.67 -6.87 15.31
N VAL A 157 11.91 -7.55 14.46
CA VAL A 157 12.46 -8.29 13.32
C VAL A 157 11.94 -7.73 12.01
N SER A 158 12.79 -7.81 10.99
CA SER A 158 12.39 -7.43 9.63
C SER A 158 13.19 -8.24 8.60
N GLY A 159 12.59 -8.46 7.43
CA GLY A 159 13.25 -9.16 6.34
C GLY A 159 12.48 -9.10 5.03
N GLU A 160 13.20 -9.30 3.96
CA GLU A 160 12.67 -9.37 2.59
C GLU A 160 13.19 -10.63 1.90
N LYS A 161 12.32 -11.28 1.17
CA LYS A 161 12.66 -12.38 0.26
C LYS A 161 12.19 -12.00 -1.13
N GLN A 162 13.13 -11.89 -2.05
CA GLN A 162 12.83 -11.68 -3.46
C GLN A 162 12.92 -13.00 -4.21
N VAL A 163 11.91 -13.29 -5.03
CA VAL A 163 11.83 -14.47 -5.88
C VAL A 163 11.62 -14.01 -7.31
N GLY A 164 12.54 -14.30 -8.19
CA GLY A 164 12.40 -14.07 -9.64
C GLY A 164 11.78 -15.29 -10.30
N ILE A 165 10.64 -15.14 -10.94
CA ILE A 165 9.95 -16.22 -11.67
C ILE A 165 9.69 -15.74 -13.10
N ASN A 166 10.27 -16.41 -14.07
CA ASN A 166 10.11 -16.10 -15.50
C ASN A 166 10.41 -14.62 -15.82
N HIS A 167 9.36 -13.83 -16.11
CA HIS A 167 9.45 -12.43 -16.52
C HIS A 167 9.01 -11.45 -15.42
N GLY A 168 8.91 -11.91 -14.17
CA GLY A 168 8.48 -11.07 -13.03
C GLY A 168 9.36 -11.29 -11.81
N SER A 169 9.30 -10.36 -10.88
CA SER A 169 9.92 -10.46 -9.56
C SER A 169 8.82 -10.35 -8.50
N GLU A 170 8.85 -11.25 -7.54
CA GLU A 170 7.95 -11.26 -6.41
C GLU A 170 8.74 -10.93 -5.14
N PHE A 171 8.16 -10.10 -4.29
CA PHE A 171 8.75 -9.68 -3.03
C PHE A 171 7.83 -10.08 -1.89
N ILE A 172 8.38 -10.78 -0.93
CA ILE A 172 7.72 -11.09 0.33
C ILE A 172 8.48 -10.33 1.41
N ARG A 173 7.80 -9.45 2.12
CA ARG A 173 8.36 -8.68 3.24
C ARG A 173 7.61 -9.01 4.50
N PHE A 174 8.34 -9.11 5.58
CA PHE A 174 7.80 -9.38 6.90
C PHE A 174 8.49 -8.48 7.92
N SER A 175 7.72 -7.94 8.85
CA SER A 175 8.25 -7.32 10.05
C SER A 175 7.29 -7.52 11.22
N GLY A 176 7.82 -7.44 12.44
CA GLY A 176 7.01 -7.53 13.65
C GLY A 176 7.86 -7.68 14.90
N VAL A 177 7.19 -7.80 16.04
CA VAL A 177 7.81 -7.92 17.36
C VAL A 177 7.65 -9.36 17.87
N VAL A 178 8.77 -10.01 18.12
CA VAL A 178 8.86 -11.40 18.58
C VAL A 178 9.26 -11.45 20.06
N ASN A 179 8.51 -12.20 20.85
CA ASN A 179 8.95 -12.53 22.21
C ASN A 179 9.93 -13.71 22.11
N PRO A 180 11.14 -13.60 22.69
CA PRO A 180 12.15 -14.68 22.67
C PRO A 180 11.64 -16.03 23.21
N ASN A 181 10.68 -16.00 24.14
CA ASN A 181 10.09 -17.21 24.70
C ASN A 181 9.25 -18.01 23.67
N ASN A 182 8.75 -17.35 22.63
CA ASN A 182 7.99 -17.98 21.56
C ASN A 182 8.89 -18.60 20.48
N ILE A 183 10.20 -18.34 20.53
CA ILE A 183 11.15 -18.91 19.58
C ILE A 183 11.40 -20.37 19.94
N SER A 184 11.11 -21.25 18.99
CA SER A 184 11.34 -22.70 19.13
C SER A 184 12.82 -23.05 19.18
N SER A 185 13.16 -24.27 19.57
CA SER A 185 14.54 -24.79 19.51
C SER A 185 15.12 -24.84 18.10
N ALA A 186 14.25 -24.87 17.08
CA ALA A 186 14.63 -24.79 15.67
C ALA A 186 14.84 -23.33 15.19
N ASN A 187 14.86 -22.36 16.12
CA ASN A 187 14.99 -20.92 15.82
C ASN A 187 13.90 -20.41 14.87
N SER A 188 12.66 -20.83 15.11
CA SER A 188 11.50 -20.46 14.31
C SER A 188 10.33 -20.01 15.18
N VAL A 189 9.46 -19.15 14.60
CA VAL A 189 8.23 -18.63 15.21
C VAL A 189 7.11 -18.63 14.17
N ASN A 190 5.89 -18.91 14.59
CA ASN A 190 4.72 -18.77 13.73
C ASN A 190 4.25 -17.31 13.70
N SER A 191 3.82 -16.81 12.54
CA SER A 191 3.39 -15.42 12.36
C SER A 191 2.27 -15.00 13.32
N VAL A 192 1.37 -15.91 13.66
CA VAL A 192 0.28 -15.68 14.63
C VAL A 192 0.76 -15.36 16.06
N GLN A 193 2.04 -15.64 16.38
CA GLN A 193 2.67 -15.35 17.68
C GLN A 193 3.50 -14.07 17.65
N VAL A 194 3.53 -13.38 16.52
CA VAL A 194 4.30 -12.13 16.33
C VAL A 194 3.36 -10.96 16.52
N ALA A 195 3.73 -10.04 17.40
CA ALA A 195 2.98 -8.81 17.60
C ALA A 195 3.33 -7.78 16.53
N ASP A 196 2.39 -6.90 16.18
CA ASP A 196 2.52 -5.90 15.10
C ASP A 196 3.06 -6.51 13.79
N ALA A 197 2.59 -7.73 13.48
CA ALA A 197 3.00 -8.45 12.28
C ALA A 197 2.53 -7.70 11.02
N ARG A 198 3.47 -7.40 10.13
CA ARG A 198 3.21 -6.78 8.83
C ARG A 198 3.74 -7.68 7.76
N VAL A 199 2.84 -8.15 6.93
CA VAL A 199 3.15 -9.01 5.78
C VAL A 199 2.82 -8.25 4.52
N GLU A 200 3.78 -8.12 3.64
CA GLU A 200 3.62 -7.47 2.36
C GLU A 200 4.06 -8.44 1.26
N TYR A 201 3.14 -8.73 0.33
CA TYR A 201 3.43 -9.49 -0.88
C TYR A 201 3.20 -8.58 -2.08
N ARG A 202 4.22 -8.44 -2.91
CA ARG A 202 4.14 -7.68 -4.15
C ARG A 202 4.75 -8.50 -5.28
N GLY A 203 4.01 -8.61 -6.36
CA GLY A 203 4.53 -9.09 -7.64
C GLY A 203 4.74 -7.92 -8.59
N SER A 204 5.80 -7.92 -9.36
CA SER A 204 5.94 -7.07 -10.52
C SER A 204 5.96 -7.94 -11.77
N GLY A 205 4.92 -7.85 -12.60
CA GLY A 205 4.82 -8.65 -13.82
C GLY A 205 3.79 -8.07 -14.79
N GLN A 206 3.73 -8.63 -15.98
CA GLN A 206 2.79 -8.17 -17.03
C GLN A 206 1.32 -8.32 -16.64
N ILE A 207 1.00 -9.25 -15.75
CA ILE A 207 -0.37 -9.51 -15.28
C ILE A 207 -0.88 -8.35 -14.43
N GLU A 208 -0.02 -7.75 -13.60
CA GLU A 208 -0.38 -6.62 -12.74
C GLU A 208 -0.68 -5.35 -13.56
N ASN A 209 0.05 -5.15 -14.65
CA ASN A 209 -0.18 -4.05 -15.59
C ASN A 209 -1.49 -4.22 -16.37
N ALA A 210 -1.94 -5.44 -16.62
CA ALA A 210 -3.20 -5.72 -17.31
C ALA A 210 -4.44 -5.48 -16.44
N GLN A 211 -4.31 -5.55 -15.12
CA GLN A 211 -5.41 -5.27 -14.17
C GLN A 211 -5.61 -3.76 -13.90
N ASN A 212 -4.63 -2.95 -14.25
CA ASN A 212 -4.75 -1.51 -14.11
C ASN A 212 -5.50 -0.93 -15.33
N MET A 213 -6.73 -0.46 -15.10
CA MET A 213 -7.45 0.33 -16.11
C MET A 213 -6.58 1.49 -16.58
N GLY A 214 -6.34 1.59 -17.89
CA GLY A 214 -5.62 2.71 -18.47
C GLY A 214 -6.24 4.05 -18.04
N TRP A 215 -5.39 5.05 -17.84
CA TRP A 215 -5.81 6.40 -17.42
C TRP A 215 -6.91 6.98 -18.31
N LEU A 216 -6.87 6.66 -19.61
CA LEU A 216 -7.84 7.11 -20.61
C LEU A 216 -9.23 6.51 -20.35
N SER A 217 -9.31 5.22 -19.99
CA SER A 217 -10.58 4.57 -19.63
C SER A 217 -11.19 5.18 -18.37
N ARG A 218 -10.36 5.51 -17.38
CA ARG A 218 -10.80 6.21 -16.15
C ARG A 218 -11.32 7.61 -16.47
N PHE A 219 -10.67 8.33 -17.38
CA PHE A 219 -11.10 9.65 -17.83
C PHE A 219 -12.46 9.58 -18.50
N PHE A 220 -12.66 8.64 -19.44
CA PHE A 220 -13.93 8.50 -20.13
C PHE A 220 -15.08 8.07 -19.20
N LEU A 221 -14.83 7.16 -18.25
CA LEU A 221 -15.83 6.76 -17.25
C LEU A 221 -16.24 7.92 -16.31
N ASN A 222 -15.36 8.89 -16.11
CA ASN A 222 -15.65 10.04 -15.24
C ASN A 222 -16.29 11.23 -15.96
N VAL A 223 -16.12 11.31 -17.28
CA VAL A 223 -16.59 12.45 -18.11
C VAL A 223 -17.87 12.12 -18.89
N LEU A 224 -18.09 10.87 -19.23
CA LEU A 224 -19.29 10.46 -19.93
C LEU A 224 -20.44 10.19 -18.94
N PRO A 225 -21.52 10.95 -19.00
CA PRO A 225 -22.71 10.73 -18.16
C PRO A 225 -23.58 9.63 -18.80
N PHE A 226 -23.26 8.37 -18.52
CA PHE A 226 -24.20 7.28 -18.77
C PHE A 226 -24.86 6.87 -17.47
#